data_4915b922c30ba69ca72a0ffad1daa11a
#
_entry.id   4915b922c30ba69ca72a0ffad1daa11a
#
_cell.length_a   1.000
_cell.length_b   1.000
_cell.length_c   1.000
_cell.angle_alpha   90.00
_cell.angle_beta   90.00
_cell.angle_gamma   90.00
#
_symmetry.space_group_name_H-M   'P 1'
#
loop_
_entity.id
_entity.type
_entity.pdbx_description
1 polymer ?
#
loop_
_entity_poly.entity_id
_entity_poly.type
_entity_poly.pdbx_seq_one_letter_code
_entity_poly.pdbx_strand_id
1 'polypeptide(L)'
;MIIFEILTVFSYNEPVTLKQYIKENNKKISEISKESGIPYSTLSELANGKKKIGKCNAETVYNLAHYLNTTMEELLVSENDNPYPNKYELDRTQSFFLAKKKWDENVYCGMQMEARAVTFPQTKTILEGVNVPNVSLDDILAIRNMRDAWNYILNFNDNLNLDFICKLNGYIARDESIEWGVLRTGNVGISGCDYKPPIPEKEKTEGSIKRILSSYVSATEKSLDLFCFITYNQLFWDGNKRTALAAANKVLLDHGCGMMTIKDDYMLGFNERLLNMYQTGDKASLKRYLYDNAIIGLDLDRCH
;
A
#
# COMPACT_ATOMS: atom_id res chain seq x y z
N MET A 1 -36.20 8.64 -18.24
CA MET A 1 -36.07 7.18 -18.04
C MET A 1 -34.60 6.95 -17.68
N ILE A 2 -34.38 6.80 -16.40
CA ILE A 2 -33.05 6.84 -15.75
C ILE A 2 -32.49 5.43 -15.82
N ILE A 3 -31.38 5.25 -16.48
CA ILE A 3 -30.62 3.99 -16.48
C ILE A 3 -29.71 4.02 -15.25
N PHE A 4 -30.15 3.32 -14.20
CA PHE A 4 -29.31 2.87 -13.10
C PHE A 4 -28.63 1.57 -13.57
N GLU A 5 -27.43 1.64 -14.07
CA GLU A 5 -26.57 0.47 -14.26
C GLU A 5 -25.43 0.48 -13.24
N ILE A 6 -25.67 -0.31 -12.22
CA ILE A 6 -24.82 -1.35 -11.62
C ILE A 6 -23.33 -0.95 -11.56
N LEU A 7 -23.01 -0.19 -10.52
CA LEU A 7 -21.70 -0.20 -9.91
C LEU A 7 -21.54 -1.54 -9.19
N THR A 8 -20.95 -2.53 -9.84
CA THR A 8 -20.34 -3.66 -9.14
C THR A 8 -19.19 -3.13 -8.33
N VAL A 9 -19.48 -2.78 -7.09
CA VAL A 9 -18.50 -2.55 -6.05
C VAL A 9 -17.80 -3.91 -5.87
N PHE A 10 -16.58 -4.05 -6.39
CA PHE A 10 -15.66 -5.05 -5.87
C PHE A 10 -15.33 -4.60 -4.46
N SER A 11 -16.15 -5.02 -3.50
CA SER A 11 -15.75 -5.00 -2.11
C SER A 11 -14.62 -6.04 -2.01
N TYR A 12 -13.40 -5.58 -1.91
CA TYR A 12 -12.34 -6.40 -1.36
C TYR A 12 -12.76 -6.64 0.09
N ASN A 13 -13.35 -7.81 0.35
CA ASN A 13 -13.72 -8.22 1.69
C ASN A 13 -12.41 -8.27 2.50
N GLU A 14 -12.30 -7.39 3.49
CA GLU A 14 -11.34 -7.61 4.56
C GLU A 14 -11.61 -8.99 5.17
N PRO A 15 -10.59 -9.72 5.63
CA PRO A 15 -10.79 -11.02 6.22
C PRO A 15 -11.74 -10.89 7.41
N VAL A 16 -12.93 -11.48 7.29
CA VAL A 16 -14.01 -11.36 8.28
C VAL A 16 -13.60 -12.16 9.52
N THR A 17 -13.23 -11.48 10.59
CA THR A 17 -13.03 -12.15 11.88
C THR A 17 -14.39 -12.55 12.48
N LEU A 18 -14.43 -13.63 13.26
CA LEU A 18 -15.65 -14.04 13.97
C LEU A 18 -16.22 -12.89 14.83
N LYS A 19 -15.36 -12.08 15.44
CA LYS A 19 -15.75 -10.93 16.25
C LYS A 19 -16.43 -9.83 15.43
N GLN A 20 -15.88 -9.51 14.25
CA GLN A 20 -16.48 -8.57 13.32
C GLN A 20 -17.82 -9.06 12.80
N TYR A 21 -17.88 -10.33 12.34
CA TYR A 21 -19.12 -10.95 11.87
C TYR A 21 -20.25 -10.88 12.91
N ILE A 22 -19.93 -11.20 14.17
CA ILE A 22 -20.90 -11.11 15.29
C ILE A 22 -21.41 -9.67 15.43
N LYS A 23 -20.52 -8.67 15.38
CA LYS A 23 -20.86 -7.25 15.53
C LYS A 23 -21.72 -6.74 14.36
N GLU A 24 -21.32 -7.04 13.14
CA GLU A 24 -21.98 -6.54 11.92
C GLU A 24 -23.34 -7.20 11.67
N ASN A 25 -23.47 -8.48 11.99
CA ASN A 25 -24.70 -9.23 11.75
C ASN A 25 -25.58 -9.37 13.00
N ASN A 26 -25.21 -8.76 14.13
CA ASN A 26 -25.91 -8.83 15.41
C ASN A 26 -26.27 -10.28 15.81
N LYS A 27 -25.42 -11.24 15.49
CA LYS A 27 -25.61 -12.67 15.75
C LYS A 27 -25.14 -13.06 17.15
N LYS A 28 -25.82 -14.00 17.79
CA LYS A 28 -25.40 -14.58 19.08
C LYS A 28 -24.51 -15.79 18.85
N ILE A 29 -23.47 -15.96 19.68
CA ILE A 29 -22.56 -17.13 19.60
C ILE A 29 -23.35 -18.45 19.67
N SER A 30 -24.44 -18.49 20.40
CA SER A 30 -25.33 -19.68 20.51
C SER A 30 -26.02 -20.04 19.19
N GLU A 31 -26.37 -19.05 18.38
CA GLU A 31 -26.94 -19.23 17.05
C GLU A 31 -25.88 -19.75 16.08
N ILE A 32 -24.71 -19.11 16.11
CA ILE A 32 -23.56 -19.53 15.28
C ILE A 32 -23.15 -20.98 15.59
N SER A 33 -23.13 -21.35 16.89
CA SER A 33 -22.84 -22.71 17.33
C SER A 33 -23.79 -23.73 16.73
N LYS A 34 -25.06 -23.39 16.70
CA LYS A 34 -26.16 -24.27 16.21
C LYS A 34 -26.09 -24.42 14.68
N GLU A 35 -25.80 -23.32 13.98
CA GLU A 35 -25.79 -23.26 12.52
C GLU A 35 -24.48 -23.83 11.92
N SER A 36 -23.33 -23.62 12.59
CA SER A 36 -22.01 -24.08 12.12
C SER A 36 -21.60 -25.45 12.62
N GLY A 37 -22.29 -26.00 13.63
CA GLY A 37 -21.92 -27.26 14.31
C GLY A 37 -20.67 -27.14 15.21
N ILE A 38 -20.14 -25.95 15.41
CA ILE A 38 -18.96 -25.73 16.24
C ILE A 38 -19.39 -25.57 17.71
N PRO A 39 -18.72 -26.22 18.68
CA PRO A 39 -19.05 -26.08 20.09
C PRO A 39 -19.07 -24.63 20.56
N TYR A 40 -20.07 -24.27 21.35
CA TYR A 40 -20.23 -22.92 21.92
C TYR A 40 -18.99 -22.46 22.69
N SER A 41 -18.35 -23.34 23.46
CA SER A 41 -17.11 -23.01 24.19
C SER A 41 -15.98 -22.59 23.25
N THR A 42 -15.80 -23.31 22.14
CA THR A 42 -14.77 -23.00 21.12
C THR A 42 -15.04 -21.64 20.46
N LEU A 43 -16.30 -21.37 20.06
CA LEU A 43 -16.66 -20.08 19.47
C LEU A 43 -16.52 -18.93 20.47
N SER A 44 -16.88 -19.15 21.73
CA SER A 44 -16.73 -18.15 22.79
C SER A 44 -15.25 -17.85 23.06
N GLU A 45 -14.39 -18.85 23.09
CA GLU A 45 -12.93 -18.66 23.24
C GLU A 45 -12.32 -17.90 22.06
N LEU A 46 -12.74 -18.22 20.82
CA LEU A 46 -12.32 -17.54 19.61
C LEU A 46 -12.79 -16.06 19.60
N ALA A 47 -14.08 -15.83 19.86
CA ALA A 47 -14.65 -14.48 19.86
C ALA A 47 -14.05 -13.56 20.94
N ASN A 48 -13.60 -14.13 22.07
CA ASN A 48 -12.96 -13.41 23.16
C ASN A 48 -11.42 -13.39 23.07
N GLY A 49 -10.84 -13.91 21.98
CA GLY A 49 -9.37 -13.96 21.78
C GLY A 49 -8.61 -14.88 22.75
N LYS A 50 -9.33 -15.75 23.50
CA LYS A 50 -8.68 -16.71 24.41
C LYS A 50 -8.09 -17.91 23.70
N LYS A 51 -8.55 -18.21 22.50
CA LYS A 51 -8.04 -19.26 21.63
C LYS A 51 -7.82 -18.70 20.23
N LYS A 52 -6.68 -19.06 19.64
CA LYS A 52 -6.35 -18.69 18.27
C LYS A 52 -6.94 -19.71 17.30
N ILE A 53 -7.45 -19.24 16.14
CA ILE A 53 -8.03 -20.13 15.12
C ILE A 53 -7.02 -21.16 14.61
N GLY A 54 -5.77 -20.79 14.44
CA GLY A 54 -4.67 -21.69 14.06
C GLY A 54 -4.35 -22.79 15.08
N LYS A 55 -4.99 -22.76 16.28
CA LYS A 55 -4.94 -23.83 17.30
C LYS A 55 -6.19 -24.71 17.30
N CYS A 56 -7.13 -24.46 16.39
CA CYS A 56 -8.29 -25.31 16.18
C CYS A 56 -7.94 -26.48 15.24
N ASN A 57 -8.73 -27.56 15.31
CA ASN A 57 -8.62 -28.62 14.31
C ASN A 57 -9.13 -28.14 12.95
N ALA A 58 -8.73 -28.83 11.87
CA ALA A 58 -9.12 -28.48 10.52
C ALA A 58 -10.63 -28.44 10.29
N GLU A 59 -11.40 -29.32 10.93
CA GLU A 59 -12.86 -29.37 10.84
C GLU A 59 -13.51 -28.09 11.42
N THR A 60 -13.03 -27.61 12.56
CA THR A 60 -13.51 -26.35 13.16
C THR A 60 -13.20 -25.16 12.25
N VAL A 61 -12.00 -25.11 11.68
CA VAL A 61 -11.61 -24.03 10.74
C VAL A 61 -12.46 -24.07 9.48
N TYR A 62 -12.66 -25.26 8.93
CA TYR A 62 -13.49 -25.49 7.74
C TYR A 62 -14.95 -25.05 7.98
N ASN A 63 -15.56 -25.54 9.07
CA ASN A 63 -16.96 -25.21 9.40
C ASN A 63 -17.14 -23.71 9.65
N LEU A 64 -16.17 -23.06 10.30
CA LEU A 64 -16.22 -21.62 10.53
C LEU A 64 -16.04 -20.83 9.23
N ALA A 65 -15.10 -21.26 8.35
CA ALA A 65 -14.91 -20.65 7.05
C ALA A 65 -16.19 -20.73 6.19
N HIS A 66 -16.78 -21.92 6.14
CA HIS A 66 -18.02 -22.13 5.40
C HIS A 66 -19.18 -21.29 5.95
N TYR A 67 -19.31 -21.21 7.29
CA TYR A 67 -20.35 -20.42 7.94
C TYR A 67 -20.19 -18.91 7.68
N LEU A 68 -18.96 -18.39 7.69
CA LEU A 68 -18.65 -16.98 7.45
C LEU A 68 -18.56 -16.64 5.95
N ASN A 69 -18.77 -17.62 5.05
CA ASN A 69 -18.63 -17.47 3.61
C ASN A 69 -17.24 -16.93 3.20
N THR A 70 -16.20 -17.50 3.78
CA THR A 70 -14.79 -17.18 3.56
C THR A 70 -13.98 -18.46 3.35
N THR A 71 -12.66 -18.37 3.14
CA THR A 71 -11.80 -19.54 3.03
C THR A 71 -11.09 -19.87 4.35
N MET A 72 -10.60 -21.11 4.49
CA MET A 72 -9.79 -21.48 5.66
C MET A 72 -8.51 -20.65 5.75
N GLU A 73 -7.92 -20.34 4.61
CA GLU A 73 -6.71 -19.52 4.48
C GLU A 73 -6.98 -18.11 5.00
N GLU A 74 -8.10 -17.50 4.61
CA GLU A 74 -8.51 -16.17 5.09
C GLU A 74 -8.66 -16.13 6.62
N LEU A 75 -9.34 -17.14 7.18
CA LEU A 75 -9.51 -17.23 8.63
C LEU A 75 -8.19 -17.44 9.38
N LEU A 76 -7.30 -18.27 8.85
CA LEU A 76 -6.02 -18.57 9.50
C LEU A 76 -5.08 -17.36 9.49
N VAL A 77 -5.17 -16.51 8.48
CA VAL A 77 -4.38 -15.27 8.37
C VAL A 77 -4.98 -14.15 9.24
N SER A 78 -6.31 -14.05 9.35
CA SER A 78 -6.99 -12.90 9.95
C SER A 78 -6.76 -12.71 11.45
N GLU A 79 -6.45 -13.76 12.22
CA GLU A 79 -6.35 -13.66 13.67
C GLU A 79 -4.93 -13.69 14.25
N ASN A 80 -3.94 -14.16 13.50
CA ASN A 80 -2.72 -14.59 14.18
C ASN A 80 -1.46 -13.79 13.89
N ASP A 81 -1.32 -13.15 12.75
CA ASP A 81 -0.11 -12.44 12.39
C ASP A 81 -0.35 -11.32 11.37
N ASN A 82 -1.21 -10.35 11.69
CA ASN A 82 -1.16 -9.09 10.95
C ASN A 82 -0.23 -8.12 11.71
N PRO A 83 1.08 -8.15 11.44
CA PRO A 83 2.04 -7.29 12.10
C PRO A 83 1.83 -5.80 11.72
N TYR A 84 1.02 -5.55 10.68
CA TYR A 84 0.74 -4.22 10.13
C TYR A 84 -0.76 -4.03 9.89
N PRO A 85 -1.61 -3.99 10.96
CA PRO A 85 -3.04 -3.73 10.80
C PRO A 85 -3.29 -2.35 10.17
N ASN A 86 -4.47 -2.16 9.59
CA ASN A 86 -4.84 -0.85 9.06
C ASN A 86 -4.84 0.18 10.19
N LYS A 87 -4.11 1.30 10.00
CA LYS A 87 -4.03 2.37 11.00
C LYS A 87 -5.24 3.30 10.97
N TYR A 88 -5.90 3.38 9.83
CA TYR A 88 -7.02 4.28 9.59
C TYR A 88 -8.13 3.55 8.85
N GLU A 89 -9.36 3.97 9.09
CA GLU A 89 -10.57 3.51 8.42
C GLU A 89 -11.31 4.75 7.89
N LEU A 90 -10.88 5.23 6.73
CA LEU A 90 -11.44 6.41 6.08
C LEU A 90 -12.45 5.99 5.02
N ASP A 91 -13.56 6.70 4.92
CA ASP A 91 -14.43 6.55 3.76
C ASP A 91 -13.78 7.14 2.49
N ARG A 92 -14.40 6.91 1.34
CA ARG A 92 -13.89 7.37 0.05
C ARG A 92 -13.70 8.89 -0.03
N THR A 93 -14.60 9.65 0.56
CA THR A 93 -14.56 11.12 0.57
C THR A 93 -13.40 11.61 1.43
N GLN A 94 -13.23 11.02 2.61
CA GLN A 94 -12.15 11.31 3.54
C GLN A 94 -10.78 10.95 2.94
N SER A 95 -10.66 9.77 2.31
CA SER A 95 -9.45 9.35 1.61
C SER A 95 -9.05 10.31 0.51
N PHE A 96 -10.01 10.70 -0.32
CA PHE A 96 -9.79 11.65 -1.41
C PHE A 96 -9.44 13.06 -0.89
N PHE A 97 -10.08 13.50 0.19
CA PHE A 97 -9.75 14.76 0.86
C PHE A 97 -8.32 14.73 1.42
N LEU A 98 -7.93 13.64 2.10
CA LEU A 98 -6.56 13.46 2.60
C LEU A 98 -5.54 13.56 1.46
N ALA A 99 -5.77 12.84 0.37
CA ALA A 99 -4.90 12.85 -0.78
C ALA A 99 -4.76 14.26 -1.37
N LYS A 100 -5.88 14.97 -1.58
CA LYS A 100 -5.88 16.37 -2.07
C LYS A 100 -5.17 17.35 -1.14
N LYS A 101 -5.21 17.09 0.16
CA LYS A 101 -4.60 17.97 1.16
C LYS A 101 -3.09 17.73 1.31
N LYS A 102 -2.62 16.51 0.99
CA LYS A 102 -1.27 16.03 1.32
C LYS A 102 -0.42 15.61 0.11
N TRP A 103 -0.92 15.73 -1.10
CA TRP A 103 -0.18 15.29 -2.28
C TRP A 103 1.11 16.09 -2.53
N ASP A 104 1.14 17.38 -2.19
CA ASP A 104 2.31 18.22 -2.30
C ASP A 104 3.44 17.78 -1.34
N GLU A 105 3.08 17.40 -0.09
CA GLU A 105 4.01 16.81 0.87
C GLU A 105 4.55 15.47 0.33
N ASN A 106 3.73 14.71 -0.39
CA ASN A 106 4.14 13.43 -0.97
C ASN A 106 5.06 13.61 -2.20
N VAL A 107 4.80 14.63 -3.02
CA VAL A 107 5.72 15.00 -4.10
C VAL A 107 7.09 15.37 -3.52
N TYR A 108 7.11 16.19 -2.49
CA TYR A 108 8.35 16.57 -1.79
C TYR A 108 9.07 15.34 -1.20
N CYS A 109 8.34 14.43 -0.54
CA CYS A 109 8.88 13.17 -0.05
C CYS A 109 9.57 12.38 -1.18
N GLY A 110 8.96 12.30 -2.35
CA GLY A 110 9.57 11.67 -3.53
C GLY A 110 10.89 12.31 -3.95
N MET A 111 11.00 13.64 -3.84
CA MET A 111 12.25 14.35 -4.11
C MET A 111 13.33 14.02 -3.07
N GLN A 112 12.97 14.00 -1.79
CA GLN A 112 13.90 13.65 -0.71
C GLN A 112 14.40 12.20 -0.80
N MET A 113 13.55 11.27 -1.22
CA MET A 113 13.95 9.87 -1.47
C MET A 113 15.05 9.72 -2.54
N GLU A 114 15.12 10.69 -3.47
CA GLU A 114 16.16 10.72 -4.53
C GLU A 114 17.30 11.68 -4.19
N ALA A 115 17.36 12.13 -2.93
CA ALA A 115 18.36 13.10 -2.44
C ALA A 115 18.47 14.39 -3.30
N ARG A 116 17.34 14.83 -3.88
CA ARG A 116 17.28 16.07 -4.65
C ARG A 116 17.34 17.29 -3.73
N ALA A 117 18.10 18.30 -4.14
CA ALA A 117 18.38 19.49 -3.33
C ALA A 117 17.25 20.53 -3.44
N VAL A 118 16.01 20.14 -3.16
CA VAL A 118 14.84 21.02 -3.12
C VAL A 118 14.23 21.06 -1.75
N THR A 119 13.67 22.20 -1.37
CA THR A 119 12.92 22.36 -0.12
C THR A 119 11.41 22.21 -0.35
N PHE A 120 10.65 21.95 0.71
CA PHE A 120 9.19 21.87 0.60
C PHE A 120 8.56 23.16 0.06
N PRO A 121 8.93 24.40 0.52
CA PRO A 121 8.41 25.63 -0.07
C PRO A 121 8.73 25.78 -1.56
N GLN A 122 9.93 25.40 -2.01
CA GLN A 122 10.29 25.42 -3.43
C GLN A 122 9.43 24.43 -4.22
N THR A 123 9.28 23.19 -3.73
CA THR A 123 8.41 22.19 -4.34
C THR A 123 6.99 22.71 -4.51
N LYS A 124 6.41 23.29 -3.45
CA LYS A 124 5.05 23.84 -3.49
C LYS A 124 4.92 24.96 -4.51
N THR A 125 5.85 25.92 -4.53
CA THR A 125 5.87 27.03 -5.49
C THR A 125 5.94 26.53 -6.95
N ILE A 126 6.76 25.51 -7.23
CA ILE A 126 6.84 24.89 -8.55
C ILE A 126 5.53 24.19 -8.93
N LEU A 127 4.87 23.52 -7.98
CA LEU A 127 3.56 22.88 -8.19
C LEU A 127 2.45 23.88 -8.50
N GLU A 128 2.56 25.11 -7.97
CA GLU A 128 1.69 26.25 -8.30
C GLU A 128 1.99 26.87 -9.68
N GLY A 129 3.02 26.36 -10.39
CA GLY A 129 3.39 26.81 -11.74
C GLY A 129 4.35 27.98 -11.77
N VAL A 130 4.92 28.38 -10.64
CA VAL A 130 5.85 29.49 -10.53
C VAL A 130 7.30 28.98 -10.62
N ASN A 131 8.14 29.68 -11.37
CA ASN A 131 9.56 29.37 -11.44
C ASN A 131 10.29 29.79 -10.15
N VAL A 132 11.13 28.91 -9.65
CA VAL A 132 11.92 29.13 -8.44
C VAL A 132 13.41 29.28 -8.82
N PRO A 133 14.05 30.41 -8.45
CA PRO A 133 15.49 30.57 -8.68
C PRO A 133 16.32 29.48 -7.97
N ASN A 134 17.45 29.12 -8.58
CA ASN A 134 18.41 28.15 -8.02
C ASN A 134 17.87 26.73 -7.82
N VAL A 135 16.79 26.36 -8.50
CA VAL A 135 16.34 24.97 -8.66
C VAL A 135 16.71 24.50 -10.06
N SER A 136 17.31 23.31 -10.17
CA SER A 136 17.69 22.76 -11.47
C SER A 136 16.47 22.45 -12.35
N LEU A 137 16.66 22.48 -13.66
CA LEU A 137 15.58 22.09 -14.59
C LEU A 137 15.17 20.63 -14.40
N ASP A 138 16.10 19.76 -14.05
CA ASP A 138 15.84 18.34 -13.77
C ASP A 138 14.97 18.16 -12.51
N ASP A 139 15.19 18.98 -11.46
CA ASP A 139 14.35 18.95 -10.25
C ASP A 139 12.94 19.50 -10.54
N ILE A 140 12.86 20.57 -11.34
CA ILE A 140 11.56 21.12 -11.77
C ILE A 140 10.80 20.06 -12.58
N LEU A 141 11.47 19.36 -13.50
CA LEU A 141 10.87 18.29 -14.29
C LEU A 141 10.37 17.16 -13.39
N ALA A 142 11.21 16.68 -12.48
CA ALA A 142 10.84 15.60 -11.54
C ALA A 142 9.63 15.95 -10.67
N ILE A 143 9.55 17.20 -10.17
CA ILE A 143 8.39 17.70 -9.40
C ILE A 143 7.12 17.68 -10.26
N ARG A 144 7.21 18.17 -11.51
CA ARG A 144 6.07 18.18 -12.44
C ARG A 144 5.64 16.78 -12.85
N ASN A 145 6.59 15.88 -13.05
CA ASN A 145 6.34 14.47 -13.33
C ASN A 145 5.59 13.79 -12.18
N MET A 146 6.00 14.02 -10.94
CA MET A 146 5.30 13.52 -9.75
C MET A 146 3.89 14.12 -9.62
N ARG A 147 3.69 15.40 -9.95
CA ARG A 147 2.35 16.02 -10.01
C ARG A 147 1.45 15.28 -11.01
N ASP A 148 1.97 14.99 -12.20
CA ASP A 148 1.19 14.33 -13.25
C ASP A 148 0.83 12.89 -12.84
N ALA A 149 1.71 12.17 -12.15
CA ALA A 149 1.43 10.88 -11.55
C ALA A 149 0.35 10.95 -10.47
N TRP A 150 0.38 11.98 -9.60
CA TRP A 150 -0.67 12.20 -8.61
C TRP A 150 -2.01 12.56 -9.25
N ASN A 151 -2.03 13.37 -10.30
CA ASN A 151 -3.24 13.64 -11.07
C ASN A 151 -3.82 12.34 -11.66
N TYR A 152 -2.96 11.43 -12.13
CA TYR A 152 -3.39 10.12 -12.61
C TYR A 152 -4.01 9.29 -11.47
N ILE A 153 -3.38 9.19 -10.30
CA ILE A 153 -3.93 8.45 -9.15
C ILE A 153 -5.30 8.99 -8.73
N LEU A 154 -5.47 10.32 -8.69
CA LEU A 154 -6.69 10.97 -8.21
C LEU A 154 -7.86 10.91 -9.19
N ASN A 155 -7.59 10.84 -10.49
CA ASN A 155 -8.62 10.94 -11.52
C ASN A 155 -9.02 9.61 -12.16
N PHE A 156 -8.22 8.55 -11.96
CA PHE A 156 -8.48 7.25 -12.55
C PHE A 156 -8.75 6.17 -11.49
N ASN A 157 -9.89 5.49 -11.66
CA ASN A 157 -10.31 4.39 -10.79
C ASN A 157 -9.86 3.02 -11.33
N ASP A 158 -8.83 2.99 -12.17
CA ASP A 158 -8.28 1.74 -12.69
C ASP A 158 -7.75 0.86 -11.57
N ASN A 159 -7.97 -0.45 -11.70
CA ASN A 159 -7.43 -1.43 -10.76
C ASN A 159 -5.90 -1.41 -10.79
N LEU A 160 -5.29 -1.41 -9.63
CA LEU A 160 -3.84 -1.51 -9.49
C LEU A 160 -3.36 -2.87 -10.00
N ASN A 161 -2.49 -2.84 -10.99
CA ASN A 161 -1.83 -3.99 -11.62
C ASN A 161 -0.49 -3.54 -12.20
N LEU A 162 0.22 -4.43 -12.89
CA LEU A 162 1.51 -4.08 -13.51
C LEU A 162 1.38 -2.94 -14.52
N ASP A 163 0.35 -2.95 -15.37
CA ASP A 163 0.15 -1.90 -16.38
C ASP A 163 -0.10 -0.54 -15.75
N PHE A 164 -0.86 -0.49 -14.64
CA PHE A 164 -1.05 0.73 -13.86
C PHE A 164 0.28 1.24 -13.28
N ILE A 165 1.10 0.35 -12.72
CA ILE A 165 2.42 0.70 -12.17
C ILE A 165 3.37 1.18 -13.27
N CYS A 166 3.34 0.56 -14.45
CA CYS A 166 4.07 1.02 -15.63
C CYS A 166 3.62 2.42 -16.04
N LYS A 167 2.31 2.70 -16.09
CA LYS A 167 1.80 4.05 -16.38
C LYS A 167 2.25 5.08 -15.34
N LEU A 168 2.25 4.73 -14.04
CA LEU A 168 2.78 5.61 -13.00
C LEU A 168 4.26 5.94 -13.24
N ASN A 169 5.09 4.93 -13.54
CA ASN A 169 6.48 5.15 -13.88
C ASN A 169 6.61 5.99 -15.16
N GLY A 170 5.72 5.79 -16.13
CA GLY A 170 5.66 6.57 -17.36
C GLY A 170 5.45 8.07 -17.13
N TYR A 171 4.74 8.46 -16.08
CA TYR A 171 4.67 9.85 -15.63
C TYR A 171 5.92 10.25 -14.84
N ILE A 172 6.32 9.43 -13.84
CA ILE A 172 7.33 9.75 -12.83
C ILE A 172 8.73 9.89 -13.43
N ALA A 173 9.13 8.99 -14.33
CA ALA A 173 10.47 8.91 -14.90
C ALA A 173 10.56 9.51 -16.32
N ARG A 174 9.52 10.20 -16.77
CA ARG A 174 9.48 10.80 -18.10
C ARG A 174 10.64 11.78 -18.28
N ASP A 175 11.40 11.55 -19.34
CA ASP A 175 12.59 12.34 -19.71
C ASP A 175 13.74 12.30 -18.68
N GLU A 176 13.67 11.41 -17.68
CA GLU A 176 14.73 11.20 -16.67
C GLU A 176 15.54 9.92 -16.89
N SER A 177 15.10 9.02 -17.78
CA SER A 177 15.77 7.75 -18.06
C SER A 177 15.77 7.40 -19.55
N ILE A 178 16.46 6.32 -19.91
CA ILE A 178 16.55 5.84 -21.32
C ILE A 178 15.15 5.48 -21.85
N GLU A 179 14.36 4.79 -21.01
CA GLU A 179 12.98 4.41 -21.27
C GLU A 179 12.18 4.55 -19.98
N TRP A 180 10.95 4.92 -20.08
CA TRP A 180 10.03 5.05 -18.93
C TRP A 180 8.69 4.38 -19.21
N GLY A 181 8.00 3.97 -18.16
CA GLY A 181 6.70 3.30 -18.28
C GLY A 181 6.78 1.86 -18.77
N VAL A 182 7.97 1.29 -18.89
CA VAL A 182 8.21 -0.09 -19.29
C VAL A 182 9.21 -0.74 -18.35
N LEU A 183 9.11 -2.06 -18.15
CA LEU A 183 10.10 -2.80 -17.37
C LEU A 183 11.47 -2.68 -18.04
N ARG A 184 12.53 -2.47 -17.24
CA ARG A 184 13.89 -2.40 -17.78
C ARG A 184 14.33 -3.72 -18.37
N THR A 185 15.13 -3.65 -19.38
CA THR A 185 15.68 -4.79 -20.12
C THR A 185 17.18 -5.00 -19.86
N GLY A 186 17.81 -4.15 -19.05
CA GLY A 186 19.23 -4.20 -18.73
C GLY A 186 19.48 -4.14 -17.22
N ASN A 187 20.78 -4.25 -16.87
CA ASN A 187 21.24 -4.17 -15.48
C ASN A 187 21.24 -2.73 -14.99
N VAL A 188 20.95 -2.56 -13.70
CA VAL A 188 21.08 -1.28 -12.97
C VAL A 188 21.91 -1.50 -11.72
N GLY A 189 22.61 -0.47 -11.26
CA GLY A 189 23.29 -0.44 -9.98
C GLY A 189 22.50 0.33 -8.94
N ILE A 190 22.74 0.05 -7.67
CA ILE A 190 22.21 0.80 -6.55
C ILE A 190 23.37 1.48 -5.84
N SER A 191 23.33 2.79 -5.73
CA SER A 191 24.40 3.56 -5.08
C SER A 191 24.58 3.11 -3.62
N GLY A 192 25.84 2.88 -3.24
CA GLY A 192 26.19 2.46 -1.87
C GLY A 192 25.94 0.98 -1.58
N CYS A 193 25.67 0.14 -2.58
CA CYS A 193 25.36 -1.28 -2.40
C CYS A 193 25.88 -2.12 -3.57
N ASP A 194 26.39 -3.33 -3.27
CA ASP A 194 26.82 -4.30 -4.30
C ASP A 194 25.65 -5.16 -4.84
N TYR A 195 24.46 -5.02 -4.29
CA TYR A 195 23.28 -5.74 -4.76
C TYR A 195 22.94 -5.38 -6.19
N LYS A 196 22.80 -6.37 -7.03
CA LYS A 196 22.41 -6.26 -8.43
C LYS A 196 21.04 -6.92 -8.62
N PRO A 197 19.96 -6.15 -8.70
CA PRO A 197 18.62 -6.70 -8.89
C PRO A 197 18.55 -7.40 -10.26
N PRO A 198 17.94 -8.61 -10.34
CA PRO A 198 17.76 -9.32 -11.59
C PRO A 198 16.92 -8.49 -12.57
N ILE A 199 17.14 -8.68 -13.87
CA ILE A 199 16.30 -8.07 -14.90
C ILE A 199 14.86 -8.58 -14.72
N PRO A 200 13.86 -7.70 -14.61
CA PRO A 200 12.48 -8.11 -14.36
C PRO A 200 11.88 -8.84 -15.58
N GLU A 201 11.24 -9.97 -15.34
CA GLU A 201 10.46 -10.69 -16.35
C GLU A 201 8.98 -10.34 -16.17
N LYS A 202 8.28 -10.01 -17.26
CA LYS A 202 6.91 -9.48 -17.21
C LYS A 202 5.97 -10.42 -16.46
N GLU A 203 5.92 -11.68 -16.83
CA GLU A 203 4.98 -12.67 -16.26
C GLU A 203 5.26 -12.93 -14.76
N LYS A 204 6.54 -13.00 -14.38
CA LYS A 204 6.94 -13.16 -12.97
C LYS A 204 6.61 -11.92 -12.13
N THR A 205 6.84 -10.75 -12.70
CA THR A 205 6.55 -9.46 -12.05
C THR A 205 5.05 -9.29 -11.85
N GLU A 206 4.25 -9.53 -12.88
CA GLU A 206 2.79 -9.48 -12.83
C GLU A 206 2.23 -10.49 -11.82
N GLY A 207 2.72 -11.74 -11.84
CA GLY A 207 2.34 -12.77 -10.88
C GLY A 207 2.69 -12.40 -9.44
N SER A 208 3.80 -11.73 -9.20
CA SER A 208 4.20 -11.26 -7.86
C SER A 208 3.34 -10.10 -7.38
N ILE A 209 3.05 -9.11 -8.22
CA ILE A 209 2.14 -8.00 -7.91
C ILE A 209 0.74 -8.53 -7.61
N LYS A 210 0.21 -9.42 -8.46
CA LYS A 210 -1.09 -10.06 -8.23
C LYS A 210 -1.12 -10.79 -6.89
N ARG A 211 -0.07 -11.54 -6.53
CA ARG A 211 0.02 -12.26 -5.25
C ARG A 211 0.02 -11.29 -4.06
N ILE A 212 0.74 -10.17 -4.13
CA ILE A 212 0.75 -9.15 -3.08
C ILE A 212 -0.67 -8.57 -2.91
N LEU A 213 -1.30 -8.16 -4.00
CA LEU A 213 -2.60 -7.48 -3.96
C LEU A 213 -3.75 -8.42 -3.57
N SER A 214 -3.67 -9.72 -3.92
CA SER A 214 -4.66 -10.73 -3.55
C SER A 214 -4.37 -11.46 -2.24
N SER A 215 -3.29 -11.10 -1.53
CA SER A 215 -2.98 -11.72 -0.23
C SER A 215 -4.01 -11.34 0.84
N TYR A 216 -4.23 -12.24 1.80
CA TYR A 216 -5.21 -12.06 2.88
C TYR A 216 -4.65 -11.27 4.08
N VAL A 217 -3.83 -10.27 3.82
CA VAL A 217 -3.30 -9.35 4.82
C VAL A 217 -3.98 -7.97 4.70
N SER A 218 -3.77 -7.09 5.66
CA SER A 218 -4.33 -5.74 5.64
C SER A 218 -3.90 -4.96 4.38
N ALA A 219 -4.70 -3.97 3.98
CA ALA A 219 -4.34 -3.08 2.89
C ALA A 219 -3.05 -2.30 3.19
N THR A 220 -2.82 -1.96 4.46
CA THR A 220 -1.56 -1.35 4.91
C THR A 220 -0.38 -2.28 4.66
N GLU A 221 -0.48 -3.57 5.00
CA GLU A 221 0.59 -4.52 4.72
C GLU A 221 0.83 -4.73 3.23
N LYS A 222 -0.24 -4.84 2.42
CA LYS A 222 -0.14 -4.89 0.95
C LYS A 222 0.63 -3.70 0.37
N SER A 223 0.35 -2.49 0.89
CA SER A 223 1.03 -1.27 0.46
C SER A 223 2.52 -1.31 0.78
N LEU A 224 2.89 -1.77 1.99
CA LEU A 224 4.28 -1.93 2.42
C LEU A 224 5.00 -3.00 1.60
N ASP A 225 4.35 -4.12 1.33
CA ASP A 225 4.91 -5.20 0.50
C ASP A 225 5.13 -4.75 -0.94
N LEU A 226 4.18 -4.03 -1.51
CA LEU A 226 4.29 -3.48 -2.85
C LEU A 226 5.42 -2.45 -2.95
N PHE A 227 5.53 -1.55 -1.97
CA PHE A 227 6.64 -0.61 -1.87
C PHE A 227 7.99 -1.33 -1.86
N CYS A 228 8.16 -2.32 -0.96
CA CYS A 228 9.38 -3.10 -0.86
C CYS A 228 9.65 -3.92 -2.13
N PHE A 229 8.61 -4.45 -2.77
CA PHE A 229 8.76 -5.24 -4.00
C PHE A 229 9.30 -4.39 -5.15
N ILE A 230 8.70 -3.24 -5.41
CA ILE A 230 9.11 -2.35 -6.51
C ILE A 230 10.52 -1.81 -6.28
N THR A 231 10.80 -1.34 -5.05
CA THR A 231 12.12 -0.78 -4.72
C THR A 231 13.22 -1.83 -4.73
N TYR A 232 13.00 -3.01 -4.16
CA TYR A 232 14.00 -4.07 -4.11
C TYR A 232 14.36 -4.60 -5.50
N ASN A 233 13.36 -4.83 -6.35
CA ASN A 233 13.57 -5.41 -7.66
C ASN A 233 14.00 -4.38 -8.72
N GLN A 234 13.93 -3.07 -8.41
CA GLN A 234 14.29 -2.01 -9.36
C GLN A 234 13.66 -2.28 -10.74
N LEU A 235 12.31 -2.27 -10.79
CA LEU A 235 11.56 -2.73 -11.97
C LEU A 235 11.82 -1.88 -13.22
N PHE A 236 12.21 -0.62 -13.04
CA PHE A 236 12.38 0.38 -14.08
C PHE A 236 13.82 0.89 -14.15
N TRP A 237 14.15 1.58 -15.23
CA TRP A 237 15.45 2.21 -15.40
C TRP A 237 15.71 3.32 -14.39
N ASP A 238 14.66 4.09 -14.04
CA ASP A 238 14.70 5.14 -13.01
C ASP A 238 13.33 5.31 -12.34
N GLY A 239 13.28 6.15 -11.29
CA GLY A 239 12.06 6.50 -10.57
C GLY A 239 11.46 5.36 -9.74
N ASN A 240 12.21 4.30 -9.44
CA ASN A 240 11.69 3.11 -8.73
C ASN A 240 11.13 3.46 -7.33
N LYS A 241 11.81 4.27 -6.53
CA LYS A 241 11.36 4.66 -5.19
C LYS A 241 10.09 5.54 -5.27
N ARG A 242 10.06 6.49 -6.19
CA ARG A 242 8.91 7.37 -6.42
C ARG A 242 7.69 6.59 -6.94
N THR A 243 7.91 5.65 -7.86
CA THR A 243 6.87 4.75 -8.37
C THR A 243 6.33 3.83 -7.26
N ALA A 244 7.20 3.30 -6.42
CA ALA A 244 6.82 2.48 -5.27
C ALA A 244 5.97 3.27 -4.27
N LEU A 245 6.36 4.52 -3.95
CA LEU A 245 5.59 5.42 -3.09
C LEU A 245 4.20 5.70 -3.66
N ALA A 246 4.12 6.02 -4.95
CA ALA A 246 2.86 6.30 -5.64
C ALA A 246 1.93 5.07 -5.69
N ALA A 247 2.47 3.88 -6.02
CA ALA A 247 1.72 2.63 -6.06
C ALA A 247 1.23 2.20 -4.66
N ALA A 248 2.07 2.33 -3.63
CA ALA A 248 1.69 2.07 -2.25
C ALA A 248 0.55 3.00 -1.78
N ASN A 249 0.62 4.28 -2.15
CA ASN A 249 -0.43 5.25 -1.87
C ASN A 249 -1.74 4.90 -2.59
N LYS A 250 -1.70 4.41 -3.82
CA LYS A 250 -2.92 3.93 -4.50
C LYS A 250 -3.61 2.84 -3.70
N VAL A 251 -2.86 1.85 -3.17
CA VAL A 251 -3.43 0.81 -2.30
C VAL A 251 -4.07 1.42 -1.05
N LEU A 252 -3.37 2.29 -0.34
CA LEU A 252 -3.87 2.88 0.90
C LEU A 252 -5.13 3.73 0.68
N LEU A 253 -5.14 4.55 -0.37
CA LEU A 253 -6.25 5.44 -0.68
C LEU A 253 -7.49 4.68 -1.14
N ASP A 254 -7.33 3.64 -1.96
CA ASP A 254 -8.45 2.81 -2.43
C ASP A 254 -9.16 2.08 -1.28
N HIS A 255 -8.42 1.77 -0.20
CA HIS A 255 -8.93 1.04 0.96
C HIS A 255 -9.20 1.93 2.19
N GLY A 256 -9.04 3.24 2.09
CA GLY A 256 -9.26 4.15 3.22
C GLY A 256 -8.25 4.02 4.36
N CYS A 257 -7.05 3.48 4.09
CA CYS A 257 -6.07 3.14 5.13
C CYS A 257 -5.02 4.25 5.37
N GLY A 258 -5.34 5.49 4.99
CA GLY A 258 -4.43 6.62 5.13
C GLY A 258 -3.56 6.85 3.89
N MET A 259 -2.40 7.42 4.09
CA MET A 259 -1.45 7.79 3.04
C MET A 259 -0.01 7.61 3.53
N MET A 260 0.88 7.10 2.68
CA MET A 260 2.30 6.95 2.99
C MET A 260 3.07 8.22 2.58
N THR A 261 3.74 8.84 3.54
CA THR A 261 4.70 9.92 3.30
C THR A 261 5.77 9.92 4.39
N ILE A 262 7.03 10.11 4.04
CA ILE A 262 8.15 10.12 4.97
C ILE A 262 8.53 11.57 5.21
N LYS A 263 8.44 12.03 6.46
CA LYS A 263 8.89 13.37 6.84
C LYS A 263 10.41 13.43 6.94
N ASP A 264 10.97 14.63 6.83
CA ASP A 264 12.42 14.88 6.85
C ASP A 264 13.11 14.23 8.05
N ASP A 265 12.52 14.33 9.24
CA ASP A 265 13.07 13.75 10.48
C ASP A 265 13.23 12.21 10.41
N TYR A 266 12.49 11.55 9.53
CA TYR A 266 12.51 10.09 9.36
C TYR A 266 13.28 9.65 8.10
N MET A 267 13.75 10.58 7.26
CA MET A 267 14.37 10.24 5.97
C MET A 267 15.71 9.49 6.15
N LEU A 268 16.53 9.89 7.14
CA LEU A 268 17.79 9.19 7.43
C LEU A 268 17.52 7.73 7.81
N GLY A 269 16.63 7.50 8.78
CA GLY A 269 16.30 6.16 9.23
C GLY A 269 15.63 5.30 8.16
N PHE A 270 14.91 5.91 7.22
CA PHE A 270 14.40 5.24 6.03
C PHE A 270 15.54 4.78 5.12
N ASN A 271 16.47 5.66 4.78
CA ASN A 271 17.59 5.35 3.89
C ASN A 271 18.48 4.24 4.44
N GLU A 272 18.75 4.24 5.75
CA GLU A 272 19.52 3.17 6.42
C GLU A 272 18.84 1.80 6.26
N ARG A 273 17.52 1.73 6.47
CA ARG A 273 16.76 0.47 6.36
C ARG A 273 16.55 0.03 4.93
N LEU A 274 16.41 0.98 4.02
CA LEU A 274 16.36 0.70 2.59
C LEU A 274 17.69 0.10 2.11
N LEU A 275 18.82 0.66 2.51
CA LEU A 275 20.14 0.13 2.22
C LEU A 275 20.33 -1.28 2.82
N ASN A 276 19.93 -1.48 4.07
CA ASN A 276 19.96 -2.79 4.70
C ASN A 276 19.11 -3.81 3.92
N MET A 277 17.91 -3.43 3.48
CA MET A 277 17.06 -4.30 2.64
C MET A 277 17.77 -4.70 1.35
N TYR A 278 18.46 -3.79 0.68
CA TYR A 278 19.22 -4.12 -0.54
C TYR A 278 20.37 -5.10 -0.24
N GLN A 279 21.08 -4.91 0.86
CA GLN A 279 22.24 -5.75 1.21
C GLN A 279 21.85 -7.15 1.70
N THR A 280 20.76 -7.27 2.45
CA THR A 280 20.39 -8.51 3.15
C THR A 280 19.18 -9.22 2.56
N GLY A 281 18.33 -8.53 1.79
CA GLY A 281 17.02 -9.00 1.36
C GLY A 281 15.94 -8.93 2.44
N ASP A 282 16.29 -8.53 3.68
CA ASP A 282 15.33 -8.41 4.78
C ASP A 282 14.48 -7.14 4.64
N LYS A 283 13.19 -7.34 4.43
CA LYS A 283 12.18 -6.28 4.30
C LYS A 283 11.55 -5.90 5.65
N ALA A 284 11.66 -6.74 6.67
CA ALA A 284 10.91 -6.60 7.92
C ALA A 284 11.24 -5.29 8.64
N SER A 285 12.53 -4.93 8.72
CA SER A 285 12.98 -3.69 9.36
C SER A 285 12.45 -2.45 8.65
N LEU A 286 12.48 -2.43 7.31
CA LEU A 286 11.95 -1.32 6.53
C LEU A 286 10.42 -1.23 6.62
N LYS A 287 9.70 -2.35 6.49
CA LYS A 287 8.24 -2.41 6.64
C LYS A 287 7.80 -1.86 8.01
N ARG A 288 8.44 -2.30 9.09
CA ARG A 288 8.12 -1.82 10.44
C ARG A 288 8.35 -0.33 10.57
N TYR A 289 9.47 0.17 10.06
CA TYR A 289 9.79 1.59 10.11
C TYR A 289 8.78 2.46 9.35
N LEU A 290 8.43 2.06 8.13
CA LEU A 290 7.41 2.74 7.33
C LEU A 290 6.04 2.70 8.01
N TYR A 291 5.66 1.55 8.56
CA TYR A 291 4.42 1.42 9.31
C TYR A 291 4.37 2.40 10.48
N ASP A 292 5.41 2.46 11.29
CA ASP A 292 5.41 3.26 12.51
C ASP A 292 5.47 4.77 12.21
N ASN A 293 6.22 5.19 11.18
CA ASN A 293 6.61 6.60 10.98
C ASN A 293 6.08 7.26 9.70
N ALA A 294 5.60 6.48 8.71
CA ALA A 294 5.27 7.02 7.40
C ALA A 294 3.78 6.96 7.03
N ILE A 295 2.94 6.20 7.74
CA ILE A 295 1.50 6.13 7.46
C ILE A 295 0.77 7.21 8.25
N ILE A 296 0.14 8.12 7.53
CA ILE A 296 -0.64 9.26 8.06
C ILE A 296 -2.12 9.15 7.67
N GLY A 297 -3.00 9.77 8.45
CA GLY A 297 -4.44 9.83 8.21
C GLY A 297 -5.01 11.21 8.49
N LEU A 298 -6.33 11.29 8.55
CA LEU A 298 -7.04 12.47 9.02
C LEU A 298 -7.17 12.40 10.54
N ASP A 299 -6.83 13.48 11.21
CA ASP A 299 -7.11 13.69 12.63
C ASP A 299 -8.55 14.24 12.73
N LEU A 300 -9.52 13.32 12.82
CA LEU A 300 -10.95 13.67 12.84
C LEU A 300 -11.36 14.33 14.17
N ASP A 301 -10.59 14.13 15.25
CA ASP A 301 -10.88 14.69 16.58
C ASP A 301 -10.51 16.18 16.70
N ARG A 302 -9.78 16.74 15.74
CA ARG A 302 -9.40 18.17 15.71
C ARG A 302 -10.30 19.07 14.85
N CYS A 303 -11.39 18.54 14.34
CA CYS A 303 -12.34 19.30 13.50
C CYS A 303 -13.58 19.79 14.27
N HIS A 304 -13.40 20.15 15.57
CA HIS A 304 -14.43 20.84 16.36
C HIS A 304 -13.95 22.18 16.86
#